data_43f02fd0d65489bbc9c3704a76877813
#
_entry.id   43f02fd0d65489bbc9c3704a76877813
#
_cell.length_a   1.000
_cell.length_b   1.000
_cell.length_c   1.000
_cell.angle_alpha   90.00
_cell.angle_beta   90.00
_cell.angle_gamma   90.00
#
_symmetry.space_group_name_H-M   'P 1'
#
loop_
_entity.id
_entity.type
_entity.pdbx_description
1 polymer ?
#
loop_
_entity_poly.entity_id
_entity_poly.type
_entity_poly.pdbx_seq_one_letter_code
_entity_poly.pdbx_strand_id
1 'polypeptide(L)'
;MNKKQLNTISNKLVNAFTKNKLIKPIPTKFCKNIKNSNLLRRTCESKIRWPIIGFKAGGTALPLLKKLKEKEPFYGSVYSKNLLRSGKRVKINQYVLGIELEVCYLIKKNFFLSKQKISKNNITKFITHMAPCLEIVGYRQRKKGVKYLGDLCSDFGANIKFLIGKKTKFKKINIGNLNTYVKNNKNKEITNGNTSAVYINPLNSLIFVLKKIKRDKINLNKNFYI
;
A
#
# COMPACT_ATOMS: atom_id res chain seq x y z
N MET A 1 -19.94 -7.95 12.79
CA MET A 1 -20.15 -8.19 11.34
C MET A 1 -20.48 -9.66 11.13
N ASN A 2 -21.56 -10.01 10.42
CA ASN A 2 -21.98 -11.39 10.19
C ASN A 2 -20.96 -12.11 9.27
N LYS A 3 -20.53 -13.33 9.68
CA LYS A 3 -19.52 -14.15 8.97
C LYS A 3 -19.94 -14.47 7.52
N LYS A 4 -21.24 -14.78 7.29
CA LYS A 4 -21.80 -15.06 5.95
C LYS A 4 -21.64 -13.84 5.02
N GLN A 5 -22.01 -12.64 5.50
CA GLN A 5 -21.89 -11.40 4.71
C GLN A 5 -20.41 -11.06 4.44
N LEU A 6 -19.53 -11.21 5.42
CA LEU A 6 -18.08 -11.00 5.24
C LEU A 6 -17.54 -11.91 4.13
N ASN A 7 -17.91 -13.19 4.18
CA ASN A 7 -17.47 -14.17 3.18
C ASN A 7 -17.99 -13.83 1.77
N THR A 8 -19.27 -13.47 1.63
CA THR A 8 -19.87 -13.08 0.35
C THR A 8 -19.18 -11.85 -0.26
N ILE A 9 -18.95 -10.80 0.55
CA ILE A 9 -18.33 -9.56 0.06
C ILE A 9 -16.85 -9.80 -0.26
N SER A 10 -16.11 -10.55 0.57
CA SER A 10 -14.72 -10.87 0.28
C SER A 10 -14.57 -11.68 -1.01
N ASN A 11 -15.46 -12.63 -1.30
CA ASN A 11 -15.43 -13.38 -2.57
C ASN A 11 -15.65 -12.47 -3.78
N LYS A 12 -16.59 -11.51 -3.70
CA LYS A 12 -16.81 -10.52 -4.76
C LYS A 12 -15.56 -9.67 -5.00
N LEU A 13 -14.92 -9.17 -3.95
CA LEU A 13 -13.71 -8.35 -4.04
C LEU A 13 -12.52 -9.16 -4.57
N VAL A 14 -12.33 -10.39 -4.10
CA VAL A 14 -11.27 -11.30 -4.58
C VAL A 14 -11.44 -11.60 -6.07
N ASN A 15 -12.66 -11.89 -6.51
CA ASN A 15 -12.96 -12.11 -7.93
C ASN A 15 -12.68 -10.84 -8.76
N ALA A 16 -13.08 -9.67 -8.27
CA ALA A 16 -12.79 -8.40 -8.92
C ALA A 16 -11.27 -8.16 -9.04
N PHE A 17 -10.54 -8.41 -7.97
CA PHE A 17 -9.09 -8.25 -7.91
C PHE A 17 -8.36 -9.20 -8.85
N THR A 18 -8.70 -10.47 -8.81
CA THR A 18 -7.96 -11.52 -9.57
C THR A 18 -8.29 -11.51 -11.06
N LYS A 19 -9.52 -11.14 -11.43
CA LYS A 19 -10.01 -11.09 -12.81
C LYS A 19 -9.99 -9.68 -13.41
N ASN A 20 -9.47 -8.69 -12.68
CA ASN A 20 -9.44 -7.28 -13.10
C ASN A 20 -10.83 -6.75 -13.55
N LYS A 21 -11.87 -7.09 -12.79
CA LYS A 21 -13.26 -6.71 -13.08
C LYS A 21 -13.76 -5.64 -12.12
N LEU A 22 -14.69 -4.80 -12.61
CA LEU A 22 -15.37 -3.81 -11.79
C LEU A 22 -16.67 -4.39 -11.23
N ILE A 23 -16.92 -4.14 -9.93
CA ILE A 23 -18.14 -4.54 -9.22
C ILE A 23 -18.93 -3.32 -8.75
N LYS A 24 -20.20 -3.52 -8.40
CA LYS A 24 -20.98 -2.51 -7.66
C LYS A 24 -20.32 -2.18 -6.33
N PRO A 25 -20.48 -0.97 -5.79
CA PRO A 25 -19.95 -0.61 -4.47
C PRO A 25 -20.38 -1.61 -3.39
N ILE A 26 -19.46 -1.94 -2.50
CA ILE A 26 -19.77 -2.76 -1.34
C ILE A 26 -20.54 -1.92 -0.30
N PRO A 27 -21.33 -2.54 0.58
CA PRO A 27 -22.08 -1.81 1.60
C PRO A 27 -21.18 -0.96 2.50
N THR A 28 -21.57 0.27 2.77
CA THR A 28 -20.82 1.26 3.54
C THR A 28 -20.37 0.78 4.92
N LYS A 29 -21.14 -0.11 5.56
CA LYS A 29 -20.78 -0.70 6.85
C LYS A 29 -19.44 -1.43 6.87
N PHE A 30 -18.93 -1.86 5.72
CA PHE A 30 -17.60 -2.47 5.58
C PHE A 30 -16.47 -1.45 5.46
N CYS A 31 -16.79 -0.18 5.11
CA CYS A 31 -15.83 0.88 4.82
C CYS A 31 -15.82 1.99 5.89
N LYS A 32 -16.98 2.25 6.53
CA LYS A 32 -17.16 3.35 7.49
C LYS A 32 -16.23 3.25 8.70
N ASN A 33 -15.86 2.04 9.10
CA ASN A 33 -15.01 1.78 10.26
C ASN A 33 -13.73 1.07 9.82
N ILE A 34 -12.58 1.65 10.12
CA ILE A 34 -11.27 1.12 9.71
C ILE A 34 -10.99 -0.31 10.25
N LYS A 35 -11.52 -0.65 11.43
CA LYS A 35 -11.41 -1.99 12.01
C LYS A 35 -12.13 -3.03 11.13
N ASN A 36 -13.37 -2.72 10.72
CA ASN A 36 -14.15 -3.58 9.82
C ASN A 36 -13.49 -3.70 8.44
N SER A 37 -12.95 -2.59 7.93
CA SER A 37 -12.27 -2.56 6.65
C SER A 37 -10.99 -3.41 6.66
N ASN A 38 -10.21 -3.35 7.73
CA ASN A 38 -9.05 -4.22 7.92
C ASN A 38 -9.44 -5.70 8.00
N LEU A 39 -10.53 -6.03 8.70
CA LEU A 39 -11.02 -7.40 8.76
C LEU A 39 -11.43 -7.91 7.37
N LEU A 40 -12.17 -7.10 6.60
CA LEU A 40 -12.55 -7.44 5.23
C LEU A 40 -11.32 -7.61 4.33
N ARG A 41 -10.37 -6.66 4.37
CA ARG A 41 -9.11 -6.75 3.62
C ARG A 41 -8.35 -8.04 3.93
N ARG A 42 -8.13 -8.35 5.20
CA ARG A 42 -7.43 -9.57 5.61
C ARG A 42 -8.16 -10.83 5.16
N THR A 43 -9.49 -10.84 5.22
CA THR A 43 -10.31 -11.95 4.71
C THR A 43 -10.17 -12.08 3.19
N CYS A 44 -10.07 -10.98 2.46
CA CYS A 44 -9.78 -11.03 1.03
C CYS A 44 -8.37 -11.55 0.76
N GLU A 45 -7.37 -11.01 1.45
CA GLU A 45 -5.96 -11.38 1.28
C GLU A 45 -5.70 -12.87 1.57
N SER A 46 -6.37 -13.45 2.58
CA SER A 46 -6.25 -14.88 2.88
C SER A 46 -6.76 -15.81 1.77
N LYS A 47 -7.56 -15.29 0.83
CA LYS A 47 -8.09 -16.04 -0.32
C LYS A 47 -7.25 -15.88 -1.59
N ILE A 48 -6.26 -14.98 -1.59
CA ILE A 48 -5.38 -14.77 -2.74
C ILE A 48 -4.23 -15.79 -2.68
N ARG A 49 -4.05 -16.54 -3.78
CA ARG A 49 -2.99 -17.54 -3.93
C ARG A 49 -1.72 -17.00 -4.58
N TRP A 50 -1.68 -15.70 -4.91
CA TRP A 50 -0.50 -15.09 -5.51
C TRP A 50 0.59 -14.83 -4.45
N PRO A 51 1.86 -15.01 -4.79
CA PRO A 51 2.94 -14.72 -3.86
C PRO A 51 2.90 -13.25 -3.40
N ILE A 52 2.93 -13.03 -2.09
CA ILE A 52 3.15 -11.71 -1.50
C ILE A 52 4.63 -11.38 -1.67
N ILE A 53 4.92 -10.21 -2.22
CA ILE A 53 6.29 -9.70 -2.41
C ILE A 53 6.60 -8.54 -1.49
N GLY A 54 5.60 -8.01 -0.81
CA GLY A 54 5.75 -6.88 0.08
C GLY A 54 4.43 -6.35 0.60
N PHE A 55 4.51 -5.15 1.19
CA PHE A 55 3.37 -4.45 1.76
C PHE A 55 3.49 -2.96 1.43
N LYS A 56 2.36 -2.26 1.40
CA LYS A 56 2.31 -0.81 1.25
C LYS A 56 1.65 -0.17 2.47
N ALA A 57 2.06 1.04 2.82
CA ALA A 57 1.27 1.93 3.68
C ALA A 57 0.27 2.71 2.82
N GLY A 58 -0.92 2.94 3.31
CA GLY A 58 -1.92 3.76 2.61
C GLY A 58 -2.60 4.74 3.54
N GLY A 59 -2.96 5.92 3.01
CA GLY A 59 -3.51 7.00 3.81
C GLY A 59 -2.47 7.65 4.71
N THR A 60 -1.25 7.84 4.22
CA THR A 60 -0.11 8.34 5.00
C THR A 60 -0.06 9.87 5.10
N ALA A 61 -0.81 10.60 4.27
CA ALA A 61 -0.87 12.05 4.31
C ALA A 61 -1.67 12.52 5.54
N LEU A 62 -1.03 13.26 6.44
CA LEU A 62 -1.67 13.78 7.67
C LEU A 62 -2.94 14.61 7.41
N PRO A 63 -2.99 15.50 6.39
CA PRO A 63 -4.21 16.22 6.05
C PRO A 63 -5.37 15.28 5.69
N LEU A 64 -5.10 14.18 4.98
CA LEU A 64 -6.12 13.18 4.66
C LEU A 64 -6.62 12.47 5.92
N LEU A 65 -5.73 12.02 6.79
CA LEU A 65 -6.11 11.39 8.06
C LEU A 65 -6.97 12.34 8.92
N LYS A 66 -6.57 13.59 9.04
CA LYS A 66 -7.34 14.62 9.77
C LYS A 66 -8.73 14.81 9.15
N LYS A 67 -8.82 14.96 7.82
CA LYS A 67 -10.09 15.11 7.09
C LYS A 67 -11.02 13.92 7.31
N LEU A 68 -10.47 12.70 7.32
CA LEU A 68 -11.23 11.47 7.50
C LEU A 68 -11.43 11.08 8.99
N LYS A 69 -10.95 11.89 9.92
CA LYS A 69 -10.99 11.67 11.38
C LYS A 69 -10.35 10.35 11.80
N GLU A 70 -9.26 9.97 11.14
CA GLU A 70 -8.51 8.75 11.43
C GLU A 70 -7.17 9.09 12.10
N LYS A 71 -6.72 8.21 13.00
CA LYS A 71 -5.50 8.43 13.82
C LYS A 71 -4.25 7.83 13.20
N GLU A 72 -4.40 6.84 12.34
CA GLU A 72 -3.28 6.09 11.75
C GLU A 72 -3.59 5.63 10.32
N PRO A 73 -2.55 5.44 9.50
CA PRO A 73 -2.70 4.84 8.19
C PRO A 73 -3.16 3.38 8.27
N PHE A 74 -3.33 2.75 7.12
CA PHE A 74 -3.51 1.30 7.01
C PHE A 74 -2.34 0.68 6.22
N TYR A 75 -2.28 -0.65 6.16
CA TYR A 75 -1.38 -1.35 5.26
C TYR A 75 -2.15 -2.29 4.35
N GLY A 76 -1.55 -2.68 3.23
CA GLY A 76 -2.09 -3.69 2.30
C GLY A 76 -0.97 -4.56 1.72
N SER A 77 -1.31 -5.78 1.31
CA SER A 77 -0.37 -6.69 0.68
C SER A 77 -0.13 -6.33 -0.77
N VAL A 78 1.13 -6.43 -1.21
CA VAL A 78 1.56 -6.30 -2.60
C VAL A 78 1.89 -7.67 -3.15
N TYR A 79 1.26 -8.05 -4.27
CA TYR A 79 1.43 -9.35 -4.89
C TYR A 79 2.31 -9.28 -6.14
N SER A 80 2.99 -10.38 -6.45
CA SER A 80 3.87 -10.47 -7.62
C SER A 80 3.17 -10.09 -8.93
N LYS A 81 1.90 -10.44 -9.10
CA LYS A 81 1.10 -10.09 -10.29
C LYS A 81 0.70 -8.61 -10.38
N ASN A 82 0.92 -7.83 -9.31
CA ASN A 82 0.69 -6.38 -9.32
C ASN A 82 1.91 -5.59 -9.82
N LEU A 83 3.10 -6.22 -9.93
CA LEU A 83 4.28 -5.54 -10.45
C LEU A 83 4.19 -5.31 -11.95
N LEU A 84 4.58 -4.12 -12.34
CA LEU A 84 4.82 -3.73 -13.73
C LEU A 84 6.33 -3.75 -14.02
N ARG A 85 6.66 -4.04 -15.26
CA ARG A 85 8.00 -3.78 -15.82
C ARG A 85 7.99 -2.38 -16.47
N SER A 86 9.12 -1.69 -16.42
CA SER A 86 9.30 -0.43 -17.16
C SER A 86 8.93 -0.60 -18.63
N GLY A 87 8.35 0.42 -19.23
CA GLY A 87 7.87 0.42 -20.61
C GLY A 87 6.50 -0.26 -20.84
N LYS A 88 5.89 -0.87 -19.81
CA LYS A 88 4.55 -1.46 -19.97
C LYS A 88 3.46 -0.38 -20.03
N ARG A 89 2.60 -0.49 -21.03
CA ARG A 89 1.37 0.30 -21.11
C ARG A 89 0.34 -0.27 -20.13
N VAL A 90 -0.36 0.61 -19.42
CA VAL A 90 -1.42 0.25 -18.47
C VAL A 90 -2.71 0.91 -18.93
N LYS A 91 -3.73 0.08 -19.18
CA LYS A 91 -5.08 0.58 -19.42
C LYS A 91 -5.69 1.00 -18.08
N ILE A 92 -5.96 2.28 -17.93
CA ILE A 92 -6.66 2.84 -16.76
C ILE A 92 -8.13 3.00 -17.07
N ASN A 93 -8.96 3.02 -16.04
CA ASN A 93 -10.39 3.28 -16.13
C ASN A 93 -10.77 4.48 -15.26
N GLN A 94 -12.01 4.92 -15.34
CA GLN A 94 -12.54 6.09 -14.63
C GLN A 94 -12.55 5.98 -13.09
N TYR A 95 -12.18 4.83 -12.52
CA TYR A 95 -12.10 4.59 -11.07
C TYR A 95 -10.65 4.57 -10.58
N VAL A 96 -9.69 4.80 -11.45
CA VAL A 96 -8.30 5.11 -11.06
C VAL A 96 -8.32 6.48 -10.39
N LEU A 97 -7.75 6.54 -9.19
CA LEU A 97 -7.65 7.77 -8.39
C LEU A 97 -6.43 8.59 -8.79
N GLY A 98 -5.36 7.94 -9.22
CA GLY A 98 -4.13 8.62 -9.63
C GLY A 98 -2.90 7.73 -9.62
N ILE A 99 -1.76 8.38 -9.70
CA ILE A 99 -0.42 7.79 -9.58
C ILE A 99 0.23 8.44 -8.37
N GLU A 100 0.77 7.61 -7.47
CA GLU A 100 1.52 8.05 -6.29
C GLU A 100 3.00 7.76 -6.48
N LEU A 101 3.85 8.76 -6.15
CA LEU A 101 5.29 8.60 -6.04
C LEU A 101 5.63 8.17 -4.63
N GLU A 102 6.38 7.09 -4.50
CA GLU A 102 6.67 6.50 -3.22
C GLU A 102 8.15 6.14 -3.05
N VAL A 103 8.57 5.93 -1.82
CA VAL A 103 9.86 5.35 -1.46
C VAL A 103 9.63 3.89 -1.09
N CYS A 104 10.29 3.00 -1.82
CA CYS A 104 10.23 1.56 -1.60
C CYS A 104 11.50 1.08 -0.89
N TYR A 105 11.36 0.27 0.15
CA TYR A 105 12.45 -0.36 0.89
C TYR A 105 12.47 -1.87 0.67
N LEU A 106 13.65 -2.44 0.47
CA LEU A 106 13.84 -3.90 0.48
C LEU A 106 14.30 -4.33 1.88
N ILE A 107 13.46 -5.09 2.56
CA ILE A 107 13.64 -5.54 3.95
C ILE A 107 14.16 -6.97 3.97
N LYS A 108 15.15 -7.24 4.82
CA LYS A 108 15.68 -8.59 5.04
C LYS A 108 14.63 -9.51 5.68
N LYS A 109 14.55 -10.76 5.23
CA LYS A 109 13.66 -11.79 5.80
C LYS A 109 13.88 -12.03 7.30
N ASN A 110 15.11 -11.89 7.77
CA ASN A 110 15.45 -12.08 9.19
C ASN A 110 14.84 -11.03 10.13
N PHE A 111 14.21 -9.99 9.59
CA PHE A 111 13.36 -9.07 10.36
C PHE A 111 12.33 -9.83 11.21
N PHE A 112 11.72 -10.88 10.67
CA PHE A 112 10.70 -11.66 11.38
C PHE A 112 11.25 -12.45 12.56
N LEU A 113 12.54 -12.80 12.55
CA LEU A 113 13.23 -13.49 13.64
C LEU A 113 13.61 -12.57 14.80
N SER A 114 13.65 -11.26 14.55
CA SER A 114 14.06 -10.29 15.57
C SER A 114 12.99 -10.16 16.67
N LYS A 115 13.39 -10.36 17.91
CA LYS A 115 12.55 -10.11 19.10
C LYS A 115 12.56 -8.64 19.54
N GLN A 116 13.45 -7.81 18.98
CA GLN A 116 13.59 -6.40 19.36
C GLN A 116 12.34 -5.58 19.03
N LYS A 117 12.04 -4.61 19.89
CA LYS A 117 11.00 -3.61 19.64
C LYS A 117 11.42 -2.74 18.42
N ILE A 118 10.54 -2.63 17.44
CA ILE A 118 10.79 -1.86 16.23
C ILE A 118 10.82 -0.37 16.53
N SER A 119 11.92 0.29 16.18
CA SER A 119 12.15 1.73 16.37
C SER A 119 12.97 2.33 15.22
N LYS A 120 13.08 3.66 15.15
CA LYS A 120 13.94 4.33 14.17
C LYS A 120 15.42 3.95 14.30
N ASN A 121 15.88 3.67 15.52
CA ASN A 121 17.27 3.36 15.78
C ASN A 121 17.69 1.98 15.27
N ASN A 122 16.77 1.03 15.21
CA ASN A 122 17.12 -0.34 14.85
C ASN A 122 16.56 -0.81 13.50
N ILE A 123 15.59 -0.08 12.93
CA ILE A 123 14.95 -0.53 11.70
C ILE A 123 15.88 -0.52 10.49
N THR A 124 16.81 0.43 10.44
CA THR A 124 17.74 0.63 9.31
C THR A 124 18.64 -0.57 9.06
N LYS A 125 18.96 -1.36 10.08
CA LYS A 125 19.76 -2.59 9.93
C LYS A 125 19.07 -3.70 9.13
N PHE A 126 17.75 -3.63 9.01
CA PHE A 126 16.96 -4.56 8.20
C PHE A 126 16.73 -4.08 6.77
N ILE A 127 17.02 -2.82 6.45
CA ILE A 127 16.90 -2.28 5.11
C ILE A 127 18.16 -2.61 4.32
N THR A 128 18.04 -3.28 3.18
CA THR A 128 19.17 -3.56 2.29
C THR A 128 19.29 -2.53 1.18
N HIS A 129 18.17 -2.20 0.57
CA HIS A 129 18.08 -1.30 -0.58
C HIS A 129 16.86 -0.38 -0.45
N MET A 130 16.91 0.70 -1.19
CA MET A 130 15.78 1.58 -1.44
C MET A 130 15.62 1.80 -2.93
N ALA A 131 14.42 2.18 -3.37
CA ALA A 131 14.12 2.50 -4.74
C ALA A 131 12.99 3.53 -4.82
N PRO A 132 12.93 4.38 -5.84
CA PRO A 132 11.69 5.08 -6.18
C PRO A 132 10.65 4.06 -6.62
N CYS A 133 9.39 4.33 -6.32
CA CYS A 133 8.28 3.48 -6.72
C CYS A 133 7.12 4.33 -7.26
N LEU A 134 6.40 3.80 -8.23
CA LEU A 134 5.13 4.33 -8.69
C LEU A 134 4.02 3.36 -8.30
N GLU A 135 3.01 3.86 -7.61
CA GLU A 135 1.77 3.11 -7.39
C GLU A 135 0.66 3.69 -8.26
N ILE A 136 -0.05 2.85 -9.00
CA ILE A 136 -1.33 3.19 -9.61
C ILE A 136 -2.40 2.83 -8.60
N VAL A 137 -3.09 3.85 -8.09
CA VAL A 137 -4.13 3.71 -7.08
C VAL A 137 -5.52 3.83 -7.68
N GLY A 138 -6.46 3.04 -7.17
CA GLY A 138 -7.84 3.09 -7.66
C GLY A 138 -8.71 1.99 -7.08
N TYR A 139 -9.98 2.08 -7.41
CA TYR A 139 -11.00 1.12 -6.97
C TYR A 139 -11.27 0.02 -7.99
N ARG A 140 -11.63 -1.16 -7.48
CA ARG A 140 -12.30 -2.22 -8.24
C ARG A 140 -13.83 -2.13 -8.14
N GLN A 141 -14.29 -1.11 -7.47
CA GLN A 141 -15.71 -0.80 -7.30
C GLN A 141 -16.08 0.41 -8.16
N ARG A 142 -17.28 0.40 -8.73
CA ARG A 142 -17.84 1.50 -9.53
C ARG A 142 -18.25 2.66 -8.62
N LYS A 143 -17.28 3.30 -7.98
CA LYS A 143 -17.48 4.47 -7.12
C LYS A 143 -16.40 5.51 -7.36
N LYS A 144 -16.66 6.75 -6.98
CA LYS A 144 -15.72 7.87 -7.07
C LYS A 144 -15.47 8.49 -5.68
N GLY A 145 -14.29 9.02 -5.50
CA GLY A 145 -13.90 9.73 -4.28
C GLY A 145 -13.68 8.82 -3.07
N VAL A 146 -13.15 9.41 -2.01
CA VAL A 146 -12.84 8.77 -0.73
C VAL A 146 -13.69 9.42 0.35
N LYS A 147 -14.65 8.68 0.88
CA LYS A 147 -15.49 9.13 1.99
C LYS A 147 -14.95 8.68 3.35
N TYR A 148 -14.37 7.49 3.40
CA TYR A 148 -13.77 6.89 4.59
C TYR A 148 -12.40 6.32 4.24
N LEU A 149 -11.46 6.31 5.17
CA LEU A 149 -10.17 5.63 4.97
C LEU A 149 -10.36 4.14 4.65
N GLY A 150 -11.40 3.54 5.22
CA GLY A 150 -11.79 2.18 4.94
C GLY A 150 -12.24 1.92 3.50
N ASP A 151 -12.58 2.94 2.72
CA ASP A 151 -12.86 2.79 1.28
C ASP A 151 -11.62 2.30 0.53
N LEU A 152 -10.46 2.85 0.88
CA LEU A 152 -9.18 2.43 0.33
C LEU A 152 -8.75 1.09 0.92
N CYS A 153 -8.78 0.99 2.26
CA CYS A 153 -8.32 -0.19 2.99
C CYS A 153 -9.06 -1.47 2.55
N SER A 154 -10.39 -1.43 2.44
CA SER A 154 -11.21 -2.61 2.12
C SER A 154 -11.03 -3.13 0.70
N ASP A 155 -10.57 -2.29 -0.24
CA ASP A 155 -10.31 -2.64 -1.64
C ASP A 155 -8.83 -2.90 -1.88
N PHE A 156 -8.24 -3.84 -1.13
CA PHE A 156 -6.83 -4.22 -1.22
C PHE A 156 -5.86 -3.04 -1.06
N GLY A 157 -6.22 -2.04 -0.24
CA GLY A 157 -5.44 -0.82 -0.09
C GLY A 157 -5.50 0.12 -1.30
N ALA A 158 -6.53 0.00 -2.13
CA ALA A 158 -6.68 0.70 -3.41
C ALA A 158 -5.55 0.46 -4.42
N ASN A 159 -4.77 -0.58 -4.22
CA ASN A 159 -3.65 -0.95 -5.05
C ASN A 159 -4.10 -1.56 -6.38
N ILE A 160 -3.73 -0.96 -7.49
CA ILE A 160 -3.94 -1.51 -8.83
C ILE A 160 -2.65 -2.14 -9.35
N LYS A 161 -1.56 -1.37 -9.44
CA LYS A 161 -0.27 -1.81 -9.95
C LYS A 161 0.87 -1.05 -9.28
N PHE A 162 2.04 -1.66 -9.26
CA PHE A 162 3.30 -1.06 -8.82
C PHE A 162 4.37 -1.15 -9.89
N LEU A 163 5.22 -0.13 -9.95
CA LEU A 163 6.47 -0.14 -10.69
C LEU A 163 7.58 0.25 -9.72
N ILE A 164 8.52 -0.68 -9.48
CA ILE A 164 9.69 -0.45 -8.63
C ILE A 164 10.85 -0.07 -9.53
N GLY A 165 11.43 1.10 -9.29
CA GLY A 165 12.56 1.62 -10.03
C GLY A 165 13.90 0.94 -9.69
N LYS A 166 15.01 1.53 -10.15
CA LYS A 166 16.36 1.01 -9.89
C LYS A 166 16.66 1.02 -8.40
N LYS A 167 17.00 -0.15 -7.87
CA LYS A 167 17.40 -0.31 -6.46
C LYS A 167 18.82 0.21 -6.24
N THR A 168 18.98 0.96 -5.15
CA THR A 168 20.29 1.39 -4.64
C THR A 168 20.48 0.84 -3.23
N LYS A 169 21.73 0.57 -2.83
CA LYS A 169 22.04 0.21 -1.43
C LYS A 169 21.49 1.30 -0.50
N PHE A 170 20.86 0.89 0.59
CA PHE A 170 20.34 1.85 1.56
C PHE A 170 21.50 2.63 2.18
N LYS A 171 21.38 3.95 2.12
CA LYS A 171 22.29 4.90 2.77
C LYS A 171 21.47 5.75 3.74
N LYS A 172 22.08 6.17 4.84
CA LYS A 172 21.49 7.16 5.75
C LYS A 172 21.52 8.54 5.08
N ILE A 173 20.57 8.80 4.20
CA ILE A 173 20.31 10.12 3.63
C ILE A 173 19.10 10.74 4.33
N ASN A 174 18.91 12.03 4.18
CA ASN A 174 17.69 12.69 4.69
C ASN A 174 16.46 12.34 3.85
N ILE A 175 16.01 11.08 3.95
CA ILE A 175 14.83 10.60 3.23
C ILE A 175 13.52 11.26 3.65
N GLY A 176 13.53 12.04 4.74
CA GLY A 176 12.37 12.83 5.18
C GLY A 176 12.19 14.14 4.43
N ASN A 177 13.14 14.52 3.55
CA ASN A 177 13.07 15.75 2.78
C ASN A 177 13.70 15.57 1.40
N LEU A 178 13.11 14.69 0.58
CA LEU A 178 13.50 14.48 -0.80
C LEU A 178 12.43 15.05 -1.72
N ASN A 179 12.84 15.95 -2.62
CA ASN A 179 11.95 16.38 -3.69
C ASN A 179 11.79 15.27 -4.73
N THR A 180 10.57 15.07 -5.16
CA THR A 180 10.18 14.09 -6.16
C THR A 180 9.36 14.76 -7.25
N TYR A 181 9.49 14.28 -8.48
CA TYR A 181 8.72 14.78 -9.61
C TYR A 181 8.46 13.69 -10.65
N VAL A 182 7.37 13.85 -11.39
CA VAL A 182 7.04 13.02 -12.55
C VAL A 182 7.12 13.91 -13.80
N LYS A 183 7.85 13.46 -14.80
CA LYS A 183 7.92 14.11 -16.10
C LYS A 183 7.28 13.24 -17.18
N ASN A 184 6.70 13.87 -18.19
CA ASN A 184 6.20 13.16 -19.36
C ASN A 184 7.36 12.84 -20.34
N ASN A 185 7.03 12.21 -21.46
CA ASN A 185 7.99 11.85 -22.52
C ASN A 185 8.63 13.07 -23.23
N LYS A 186 8.09 14.26 -23.06
CA LYS A 186 8.66 15.54 -23.53
C LYS A 186 9.50 16.25 -22.45
N ASN A 187 9.89 15.54 -21.38
CA ASN A 187 10.62 16.06 -20.22
C ASN A 187 9.90 17.20 -19.45
N LYS A 188 8.61 17.44 -19.73
CA LYS A 188 7.80 18.42 -19.01
C LYS A 188 7.34 17.81 -17.67
N GLU A 189 7.56 18.55 -16.60
CA GLU A 189 7.03 18.17 -15.28
C GLU A 189 5.50 18.20 -15.27
N ILE A 190 4.89 17.15 -14.78
CA ILE A 190 3.43 17.01 -14.65
C ILE A 190 2.95 17.01 -13.21
N THR A 191 3.81 16.63 -12.28
CA THR A 191 3.56 16.75 -10.84
C THR A 191 4.86 16.63 -10.06
N ASN A 192 4.86 17.19 -8.86
CA ASN A 192 5.96 17.10 -7.91
C ASN A 192 5.45 16.84 -6.50
N GLY A 193 6.36 16.56 -5.58
CA GLY A 193 6.06 16.36 -4.18
C GLY A 193 7.34 16.30 -3.35
N ASN A 194 7.15 16.16 -2.05
CA ASN A 194 8.25 16.00 -1.12
C ASN A 194 7.95 14.85 -0.15
N THR A 195 8.94 14.06 0.19
CA THR A 195 8.80 12.89 1.07
C THR A 195 8.37 13.24 2.50
N SER A 196 8.50 14.51 2.93
CA SER A 196 7.97 14.98 4.21
C SER A 196 6.45 14.87 4.32
N ALA A 197 5.73 14.80 3.19
CA ALA A 197 4.28 14.58 3.16
C ALA A 197 3.88 13.17 3.61
N VAL A 198 4.81 12.21 3.63
CA VAL A 198 4.56 10.80 3.95
C VAL A 198 4.68 10.58 5.45
N TYR A 199 3.58 10.74 6.20
CA TYR A 199 3.50 10.47 7.65
C TYR A 199 4.66 11.11 8.43
N ILE A 200 4.96 12.39 8.08
CA ILE A 200 6.07 13.23 8.54
C ILE A 200 7.44 12.75 8.00
N ASN A 201 7.65 11.46 7.87
CA ASN A 201 8.88 10.85 7.39
C ASN A 201 8.60 9.43 6.89
N PRO A 202 9.08 9.04 5.70
CA PRO A 202 8.88 7.70 5.14
C PRO A 202 9.25 6.54 6.08
N LEU A 203 10.24 6.72 6.97
CA LEU A 203 10.57 5.70 7.98
C LEU A 203 9.44 5.49 9.01
N ASN A 204 8.61 6.49 9.26
CA ASN A 204 7.45 6.31 10.16
C ASN A 204 6.43 5.36 9.53
N SER A 205 6.15 5.51 8.21
CA SER A 205 5.26 4.59 7.48
C SER A 205 5.84 3.18 7.44
N LEU A 206 7.14 3.04 7.18
CA LEU A 206 7.84 1.76 7.22
C LEU A 206 7.68 1.09 8.59
N ILE A 207 7.98 1.80 9.68
CA ILE A 207 7.85 1.29 11.05
C ILE A 207 6.41 0.91 11.36
N PHE A 208 5.45 1.72 10.93
CA PHE A 208 4.02 1.44 11.09
C PHE A 208 3.67 0.10 10.44
N VAL A 209 3.99 -0.09 9.16
CA VAL A 209 3.70 -1.34 8.44
C VAL A 209 4.36 -2.54 9.13
N LEU A 210 5.64 -2.45 9.46
CA LEU A 210 6.40 -3.52 10.09
C LEU A 210 5.83 -3.92 11.46
N LYS A 211 5.39 -2.95 12.27
CA LYS A 211 4.69 -3.23 13.53
C LYS A 211 3.36 -3.96 13.30
N LYS A 212 2.59 -3.53 12.28
CA LYS A 212 1.28 -4.13 11.97
C LYS A 212 1.41 -5.57 11.45
N ILE A 213 2.31 -5.84 10.49
CA ILE A 213 2.50 -7.21 9.96
C ILE A 213 3.01 -8.17 11.05
N LYS A 214 3.87 -7.68 11.96
CA LYS A 214 4.36 -8.48 13.09
C LYS A 214 3.23 -8.80 14.09
N ARG A 215 2.41 -7.79 14.44
CA ARG A 215 1.21 -7.98 15.27
C ARG A 215 0.23 -8.98 14.64
N ASP A 216 0.06 -8.89 13.33
CA ASP A 216 -0.86 -9.72 12.57
C ASP A 216 -0.27 -11.10 12.25
N LYS A 217 0.92 -11.43 12.81
CA LYS A 217 1.65 -12.71 12.69
C LYS A 217 1.92 -13.13 11.24
N ILE A 218 2.11 -12.13 10.36
CA ILE A 218 2.50 -12.38 8.97
C ILE A 218 4.01 -12.64 8.94
N ASN A 219 4.41 -13.69 8.25
CA ASN A 219 5.80 -14.07 8.05
C ASN A 219 6.07 -14.37 6.57
N LEU A 220 7.21 -13.91 6.07
CA LEU A 220 7.68 -14.20 4.72
C LEU A 220 9.07 -14.84 4.80
N ASN A 221 9.30 -15.91 4.05
CA ASN A 221 10.56 -16.65 4.02
C ASN A 221 11.63 -16.04 3.09
N LYS A 222 11.35 -14.87 2.50
CA LYS A 222 12.24 -14.13 1.59
C LYS A 222 12.27 -12.65 1.93
N ASN A 223 13.26 -11.92 1.39
CA ASN A 223 13.28 -10.47 1.46
C ASN A 223 12.03 -9.89 0.78
N PHE A 224 11.51 -8.79 1.30
CA PHE A 224 10.23 -8.22 0.86
C PHE A 224 10.28 -6.69 0.80
N TYR A 225 9.37 -6.12 0.03
CA TYR A 225 9.28 -4.67 -0.15
C TYR A 225 8.29 -4.05 0.85
N ILE A 226 8.56 -2.80 1.24
CA ILE A 226 7.60 -1.89 1.88
C ILE A 226 7.77 -0.52 1.28
#